data_66ee5e06b63cb747fd64675e58d35ed8
#
_entry.id   66ee5e06b63cb747fd64675e58d35ed8
#
_cell.length_a   1.000
_cell.length_b   1.000
_cell.length_c   1.000
_cell.angle_alpha   90.00
_cell.angle_beta   90.00
_cell.angle_gamma   90.00
#
_symmetry.space_group_name_H-M   'P 1'
#
loop_
_entity.id
_entity.type
_entity.pdbx_description
1 polymer ?
#
loop_
_entity_poly.entity_id
_entity_poly.type
_entity_poly.pdbx_seq_one_letter_code
_entity_poly.pdbx_strand_id
1 'polypeptide(L)'
;MKNISKLYIHTLVLSLFLLSQSFVSQANTKKEYPFIISGQGWYGYDFEQTRPNLKSNCYMTYELALGIQTEPADSNSYDRLFGYPTIYIGGSLASMGDFQFYDKTRLPNLYSLFGSFERTIYRGNHFSTGYHLDFGATYNPATYDPSKGAGNDWLSSPFMAYFGVGAFAKVHLGKRWEIGADVSFRHYSNGRLRLPNEALNAIGGGIFARYRLSEYDPTRYRKGNMDLNLEDFKRGMQYTFAIGGGVHTCHAEWNKYAFDHSQADRPERVPTKEEVDGLRAHPKYSFSFEATYRYGVRYATGLGVEVFYSSNMNHLKAADTILYGEEAVRNSPGYDPISIGLAVVQEVYWRNFAVHIAIGAYPYRHKGVNDKALNAIYEDRERGWHYEKAGLRYYFPKLGDTFVGFSIKSHNIKAEYLEFSIGWRLSSKRH
;
A
#
# COMPACT_ATOMS: atom_id res chain seq x y z
N MET A 1 30.21 -13.30 7.17
CA MET A 1 28.92 -12.86 6.64
C MET A 1 28.96 -11.64 5.72
N LYS A 2 29.89 -10.68 5.86
CA LYS A 2 30.01 -9.51 4.97
C LYS A 2 30.37 -9.82 3.48
N ASN A 3 30.96 -10.98 3.19
CA ASN A 3 31.32 -11.33 1.81
C ASN A 3 30.20 -12.03 1.01
N ILE A 4 29.22 -12.62 1.70
CA ILE A 4 28.12 -13.36 1.07
C ILE A 4 27.10 -12.38 0.46
N SER A 5 26.79 -11.28 1.15
CA SER A 5 25.85 -10.27 0.66
C SER A 5 26.38 -9.54 -0.60
N LYS A 6 27.70 -9.28 -0.67
CA LYS A 6 28.32 -8.70 -1.86
C LYS A 6 28.24 -9.65 -3.06
N LEU A 7 28.41 -10.96 -2.84
CA LEU A 7 28.34 -11.96 -3.90
C LEU A 7 26.93 -12.04 -4.50
N TYR A 8 25.86 -12.01 -3.68
CA TYR A 8 24.48 -12.03 -4.16
C TYR A 8 24.09 -10.79 -4.95
N ILE A 9 24.55 -9.61 -4.53
CA ILE A 9 24.31 -8.36 -5.29
C ILE A 9 24.99 -8.41 -6.66
N HIS A 10 26.25 -8.87 -6.72
CA HIS A 10 26.97 -9.02 -8.00
C HIS A 10 26.32 -10.06 -8.91
N THR A 11 25.84 -11.18 -8.34
CA THR A 11 25.15 -12.22 -9.10
C THR A 11 23.79 -11.74 -9.62
N LEU A 12 23.03 -10.96 -8.83
CA LEU A 12 21.78 -10.38 -9.26
C LEU A 12 21.98 -9.35 -10.38
N VAL A 13 22.95 -8.45 -10.22
CA VAL A 13 23.31 -7.46 -11.25
C VAL A 13 23.80 -8.14 -12.53
N LEU A 14 24.62 -9.18 -12.41
CA LEU A 14 25.11 -9.94 -13.55
C LEU A 14 24.00 -10.73 -14.25
N SER A 15 23.07 -11.33 -13.51
CA SER A 15 21.94 -12.04 -14.10
C SER A 15 20.93 -11.10 -14.77
N LEU A 16 20.69 -9.91 -14.22
CA LEU A 16 19.89 -8.86 -14.88
C LEU A 16 20.59 -8.33 -16.14
N PHE A 17 21.93 -8.19 -16.11
CA PHE A 17 22.71 -7.80 -17.27
C PHE A 17 22.70 -8.86 -18.36
N LEU A 18 22.83 -10.14 -18.01
CA LEU A 18 22.75 -11.26 -18.95
C LEU A 18 21.35 -11.45 -19.53
N LEU A 19 20.29 -11.25 -18.72
CA LEU A 19 18.91 -11.22 -19.19
C LEU A 19 18.70 -10.08 -20.18
N SER A 20 19.26 -8.89 -19.92
CA SER A 20 19.16 -7.76 -20.87
C SER A 20 19.84 -8.07 -22.21
N GLN A 21 20.95 -8.77 -22.21
CA GLN A 21 21.66 -9.20 -23.43
C GLN A 21 20.86 -10.22 -24.26
N SER A 22 20.17 -11.17 -23.61
CA SER A 22 19.35 -12.16 -24.32
C SER A 22 18.08 -11.54 -24.95
N PHE A 23 17.53 -10.48 -24.38
CA PHE A 23 16.43 -9.72 -24.97
C PHE A 23 16.89 -8.87 -26.17
N VAL A 24 18.11 -8.34 -26.15
CA VAL A 24 18.68 -7.56 -27.28
C VAL A 24 18.99 -8.43 -28.49
N SER A 25 19.36 -9.70 -28.29
CA SER A 25 19.71 -10.64 -29.36
C SER A 25 18.52 -11.10 -30.23
N GLN A 26 17.28 -11.03 -29.71
CA GLN A 26 16.08 -11.41 -30.48
C GLN A 26 15.43 -10.24 -31.25
N ALA A 27 15.95 -9.02 -31.15
CA ALA A 27 15.36 -7.81 -31.72
C ALA A 27 15.75 -7.55 -33.18
N ASN A 28 15.72 -8.56 -34.04
CA ASN A 28 16.04 -8.40 -35.46
C ASN A 28 14.83 -8.05 -36.36
N THR A 29 13.72 -7.61 -35.77
CA THR A 29 12.60 -6.99 -36.49
C THR A 29 12.33 -5.59 -35.92
N LYS A 30 12.19 -4.60 -36.79
CA LYS A 30 12.08 -3.14 -36.57
C LYS A 30 10.98 -2.65 -35.57
N LYS A 31 10.60 -3.41 -34.56
CA LYS A 31 9.78 -2.92 -33.45
C LYS A 31 10.71 -2.41 -32.36
N GLU A 32 10.83 -1.10 -32.24
CA GLU A 32 11.47 -0.48 -31.07
C GLU A 32 10.61 -0.77 -29.85
N TYR A 33 11.17 -1.48 -28.88
CA TYR A 33 10.49 -1.74 -27.62
C TYR A 33 10.68 -0.54 -26.68
N PRO A 34 9.61 0.01 -26.09
CA PRO A 34 9.67 1.18 -25.19
C PRO A 34 10.17 0.80 -23.79
N PHE A 35 11.15 -0.08 -23.69
CA PHE A 35 11.72 -0.52 -22.42
C PHE A 35 12.68 0.51 -21.85
N ILE A 36 12.64 0.64 -20.52
CA ILE A 36 13.45 1.55 -19.72
C ILE A 36 14.08 0.77 -18.57
N ILE A 37 15.38 0.89 -18.40
CA ILE A 37 16.10 0.39 -17.22
C ILE A 37 16.28 1.56 -16.28
N SER A 38 15.91 1.43 -15.01
CA SER A 38 15.99 2.48 -13.99
C SER A 38 16.82 2.02 -12.80
N GLY A 39 17.76 2.86 -12.35
CA GLY A 39 18.45 2.72 -11.08
C GLY A 39 18.23 3.96 -10.24
N GLN A 40 17.98 3.82 -8.93
CA GLN A 40 17.70 4.91 -8.00
C GLN A 40 18.39 4.68 -6.66
N GLY A 41 18.91 5.78 -6.08
CA GLY A 41 19.26 5.89 -4.68
C GLY A 41 18.33 6.90 -4.02
N TRP A 42 17.74 6.54 -2.89
CA TRP A 42 16.81 7.37 -2.14
C TRP A 42 17.23 7.42 -0.68
N TYR A 43 17.10 8.60 -0.04
CA TYR A 43 17.37 8.79 1.38
C TYR A 43 16.21 9.53 2.03
N GLY A 44 15.78 9.04 3.19
CA GLY A 44 14.67 9.62 3.91
C GLY A 44 14.68 9.28 5.39
N TYR A 45 13.70 9.82 6.10
CA TYR A 45 13.50 9.62 7.52
C TYR A 45 12.04 9.23 7.81
N ASP A 46 11.86 8.39 8.83
CA ASP A 46 10.56 8.12 9.41
C ASP A 46 10.08 9.33 10.21
N PHE A 47 8.90 9.86 9.91
CA PHE A 47 8.42 11.13 10.50
C PHE A 47 7.37 10.92 11.61
N GLU A 48 6.78 9.73 11.73
CA GLU A 48 5.74 9.51 12.76
C GLU A 48 6.30 9.25 14.15
N GLN A 49 7.57 8.85 14.25
CA GLN A 49 8.10 8.29 15.48
C GLN A 49 9.11 9.22 16.15
N THR A 50 8.65 10.00 17.11
CA THR A 50 9.50 10.68 18.10
C THR A 50 9.60 9.82 19.37
N ARG A 51 10.42 8.77 19.35
CA ARG A 51 10.65 7.93 20.54
C ARG A 51 11.86 8.39 21.33
N PRO A 52 11.79 8.40 22.69
CA PRO A 52 12.93 8.82 23.52
C PRO A 52 14.18 7.96 23.32
N ASN A 53 14.02 6.70 22.92
CA ASN A 53 15.10 5.75 22.68
C ASN A 53 15.66 5.78 21.26
N LEU A 54 15.09 6.58 20.35
CA LEU A 54 15.51 6.67 18.96
C LEU A 54 16.60 7.72 18.79
N LYS A 55 17.78 7.30 18.32
CA LYS A 55 18.92 8.17 18.05
C LYS A 55 18.91 8.73 16.63
N SER A 56 18.49 7.92 15.66
CA SER A 56 18.37 8.30 14.24
C SER A 56 17.28 7.44 13.59
N ASN A 57 16.44 8.09 12.81
CA ASN A 57 15.32 7.49 12.07
C ASN A 57 15.48 7.56 10.54
N CYS A 58 16.72 7.72 10.09
CA CYS A 58 17.05 7.81 8.66
C CYS A 58 17.43 6.45 8.09
N TYR A 59 17.16 6.26 6.80
CA TYR A 59 17.60 5.08 6.06
C TYR A 59 17.77 5.37 4.57
N MET A 60 18.52 4.49 3.90
CA MET A 60 18.80 4.60 2.48
C MET A 60 18.15 3.44 1.71
N THR A 61 17.59 3.73 0.54
CA THR A 61 17.02 2.70 -0.34
C THR A 61 17.74 2.71 -1.69
N TYR A 62 18.06 1.52 -2.18
CA TYR A 62 18.58 1.29 -3.52
C TYR A 62 17.53 0.52 -4.33
N GLU A 63 17.27 0.96 -5.56
CA GLU A 63 16.24 0.39 -6.43
C GLU A 63 16.78 0.10 -7.81
N LEU A 64 16.31 -1.01 -8.37
CA LEU A 64 16.46 -1.35 -9.77
C LEU A 64 15.09 -1.73 -10.34
N ALA A 65 14.75 -1.17 -11.50
CA ALA A 65 13.46 -1.43 -12.12
C ALA A 65 13.55 -1.51 -13.65
N LEU A 66 12.65 -2.30 -14.22
CA LEU A 66 12.39 -2.37 -15.66
C LEU A 66 11.05 -1.71 -15.94
N GLY A 67 11.02 -0.76 -16.85
CA GLY A 67 9.84 -0.01 -17.23
C GLY A 67 9.42 -0.25 -18.66
N ILE A 68 8.13 -0.12 -18.92
CA ILE A 68 7.54 -0.06 -20.25
C ILE A 68 6.71 1.22 -20.33
N GLN A 69 7.05 2.09 -21.24
CA GLN A 69 6.24 3.27 -21.52
C GLN A 69 5.13 2.92 -22.50
N THR A 70 3.88 3.31 -22.19
CA THR A 70 2.78 3.18 -23.14
C THR A 70 2.95 4.14 -24.31
N GLU A 71 2.54 3.72 -25.50
CA GLU A 71 2.80 4.46 -26.76
C GLU A 71 1.54 4.97 -27.43
N PRO A 72 1.64 6.11 -28.18
CA PRO A 72 0.52 6.67 -28.95
C PRO A 72 -0.01 5.75 -30.06
N ALA A 73 0.80 4.82 -30.54
CA ALA A 73 0.39 3.83 -31.56
C ALA A 73 -0.63 2.81 -31.01
N ASP A 74 -0.61 2.57 -29.68
CA ASP A 74 -1.64 1.81 -29.02
C ASP A 74 -2.88 2.70 -28.90
N SER A 75 -3.93 2.43 -29.64
CA SER A 75 -5.17 3.23 -29.69
C SER A 75 -5.96 3.27 -28.37
N ASN A 76 -5.29 2.96 -27.24
CA ASN A 76 -5.93 2.89 -25.93
C ASN A 76 -6.19 4.29 -25.36
N SER A 77 -7.47 4.63 -25.20
CA SER A 77 -7.92 5.92 -24.67
C SER A 77 -7.44 6.19 -23.25
N TYR A 78 -7.26 5.17 -22.42
CA TYR A 78 -6.76 5.33 -21.04
C TYR A 78 -5.32 5.82 -21.01
N ASP A 79 -4.45 5.25 -21.83
CA ASP A 79 -3.04 5.65 -21.87
C ASP A 79 -2.89 7.10 -22.30
N ARG A 80 -3.67 7.49 -23.29
CA ARG A 80 -3.75 8.88 -23.76
C ARG A 80 -4.23 9.83 -22.65
N LEU A 81 -5.30 9.47 -21.93
CA LEU A 81 -5.86 10.26 -20.84
C LEU A 81 -4.92 10.40 -19.64
N PHE A 82 -4.05 9.42 -19.41
CA PHE A 82 -3.01 9.47 -18.39
C PHE A 82 -1.67 9.99 -18.91
N GLY A 83 -1.60 10.51 -20.15
CA GLY A 83 -0.40 11.09 -20.72
C GLY A 83 0.68 10.08 -21.05
N TYR A 84 0.29 8.85 -21.45
CA TYR A 84 1.17 7.73 -21.75
C TYR A 84 2.08 7.37 -20.57
N PRO A 85 1.52 6.78 -19.51
CA PRO A 85 2.26 6.44 -18.32
C PRO A 85 3.35 5.40 -18.59
N THR A 86 4.35 5.37 -17.74
CA THR A 86 5.34 4.29 -17.70
C THR A 86 5.00 3.35 -16.54
N ILE A 87 4.99 2.06 -16.81
CA ILE A 87 4.79 1.03 -15.79
C ILE A 87 6.14 0.38 -15.53
N TYR A 88 6.55 0.35 -14.26
CA TYR A 88 7.78 -0.31 -13.83
C TYR A 88 7.46 -1.55 -12.98
N ILE A 89 8.33 -2.53 -13.05
CA ILE A 89 8.46 -3.61 -12.08
C ILE A 89 9.90 -3.54 -11.56
N GLY A 90 10.06 -3.48 -10.26
CA GLY A 90 11.36 -3.28 -9.65
C GLY A 90 11.54 -4.00 -8.32
N GLY A 91 12.79 -4.09 -7.91
CA GLY A 91 13.19 -4.52 -6.59
C GLY A 91 13.91 -3.41 -5.84
N SER A 92 13.77 -3.38 -4.53
CA SER A 92 14.47 -2.43 -3.68
C SER A 92 15.09 -3.09 -2.45
N LEU A 93 16.18 -2.50 -1.99
CA LEU A 93 16.85 -2.77 -0.73
C LEU A 93 16.82 -1.52 0.12
N ALA A 94 16.01 -1.50 1.19
CA ALA A 94 16.09 -0.46 2.20
C ALA A 94 17.12 -0.86 3.26
N SER A 95 18.23 -0.12 3.29
CA SER A 95 19.34 -0.31 4.22
C SER A 95 19.07 0.46 5.51
N MET A 96 18.83 -0.26 6.60
CA MET A 96 18.51 0.29 7.92
C MET A 96 19.75 0.59 8.78
N GLY A 97 20.94 0.68 8.17
CA GLY A 97 22.19 0.90 8.91
C GLY A 97 22.24 2.22 9.66
N ASP A 98 21.58 3.26 9.12
CA ASP A 98 21.51 4.60 9.72
C ASP A 98 20.33 4.74 10.69
N PHE A 99 19.42 3.76 10.75
CA PHE A 99 18.34 3.70 11.72
C PHE A 99 18.89 3.17 13.04
N GLN A 100 18.97 4.01 14.07
CA GLN A 100 19.71 3.70 15.28
C GLN A 100 18.90 3.99 16.54
N PHE A 101 18.99 3.07 17.51
CA PHE A 101 18.45 3.21 18.86
C PHE A 101 19.58 3.38 19.87
N TYR A 102 19.30 4.06 21.02
CA TYR A 102 20.26 4.19 22.10
C TYR A 102 20.59 2.85 22.77
N ASP A 103 19.65 1.91 22.80
CA ASP A 103 19.83 0.55 23.32
C ASP A 103 20.57 -0.41 22.37
N LYS A 104 21.08 0.12 21.25
CA LYS A 104 21.77 -0.62 20.17
C LYS A 104 20.90 -1.62 19.39
N THR A 105 19.59 -1.62 19.57
CA THR A 105 18.67 -2.36 18.70
C THR A 105 18.92 -1.96 17.24
N ARG A 106 18.84 -2.92 16.32
CA ARG A 106 19.01 -2.68 14.88
C ARG A 106 17.82 -3.23 14.14
N LEU A 107 17.27 -2.43 13.25
CA LEU A 107 16.31 -2.91 12.27
C LEU A 107 17.03 -3.72 11.19
N PRO A 108 16.41 -4.79 10.69
CA PRO A 108 16.92 -5.53 9.54
C PRO A 108 16.75 -4.72 8.26
N ASN A 109 17.62 -4.98 7.27
CA ASN A 109 17.38 -4.47 5.94
C ASN A 109 16.10 -5.08 5.35
N LEU A 110 15.34 -4.26 4.61
CA LEU A 110 14.10 -4.68 3.98
C LEU A 110 14.29 -4.88 2.48
N TYR A 111 13.66 -5.91 1.95
CA TYR A 111 13.73 -6.27 0.52
C TYR A 111 12.33 -6.20 -0.07
N SER A 112 12.13 -5.34 -1.07
CA SER A 112 10.80 -5.18 -1.67
C SER A 112 10.80 -5.57 -3.13
N LEU A 113 9.68 -6.14 -3.59
CA LEU A 113 9.31 -6.26 -4.98
C LEU A 113 8.09 -5.35 -5.21
N PHE A 114 8.17 -4.46 -6.20
CA PHE A 114 7.11 -3.49 -6.43
C PHE A 114 6.77 -3.28 -7.90
N GLY A 115 5.53 -2.88 -8.15
CA GLY A 115 5.08 -2.27 -9.39
C GLY A 115 4.92 -0.77 -9.20
N SER A 116 5.30 0.03 -10.21
CA SER A 116 5.16 1.48 -10.18
C SER A 116 4.39 1.98 -11.39
N PHE A 117 3.45 2.89 -11.14
CA PHE A 117 2.72 3.64 -12.15
C PHE A 117 3.26 5.07 -12.16
N GLU A 118 4.03 5.43 -13.19
CA GLU A 118 4.59 6.77 -13.35
C GLU A 118 3.78 7.54 -14.40
N ARG A 119 3.21 8.68 -13.99
CA ARG A 119 2.52 9.62 -14.88
C ARG A 119 3.34 10.88 -15.08
N THR A 120 3.69 11.17 -16.32
CA THR A 120 4.28 12.45 -16.71
C THR A 120 3.18 13.48 -16.94
N ILE A 121 3.18 14.57 -16.16
CA ILE A 121 2.22 15.69 -16.27
C ILE A 121 2.72 16.70 -17.29
N TYR A 122 3.98 17.10 -17.20
CA TYR A 122 4.63 17.99 -18.16
C TYR A 122 5.75 17.24 -18.87
N ARG A 123 5.74 17.32 -20.21
CA ARG A 123 6.70 16.62 -21.08
C ARG A 123 7.31 17.62 -22.07
N GLY A 124 8.51 18.07 -21.76
CA GLY A 124 9.30 18.97 -22.62
C GLY A 124 10.37 18.20 -23.42
N ASN A 125 11.13 18.93 -24.23
CA ASN A 125 12.25 18.37 -25.00
C ASN A 125 13.41 17.96 -24.11
N HIS A 126 13.70 18.77 -23.09
CA HIS A 126 14.83 18.59 -22.19
C HIS A 126 14.42 18.24 -20.76
N PHE A 127 13.18 18.53 -20.38
CA PHE A 127 12.70 18.40 -19.02
C PHE A 127 11.31 17.78 -18.99
N SER A 128 11.06 16.92 -18.01
CA SER A 128 9.75 16.34 -17.74
C SER A 128 9.53 16.24 -16.24
N THR A 129 8.28 16.35 -15.80
CA THR A 129 7.90 16.20 -14.40
C THR A 129 6.56 15.47 -14.29
N GLY A 130 6.32 14.85 -13.15
CA GLY A 130 5.10 14.09 -12.90
C GLY A 130 5.08 13.49 -11.51
N TYR A 131 4.32 12.40 -11.36
CA TYR A 131 4.21 11.66 -10.12
C TYR A 131 4.27 10.15 -10.38
N HIS A 132 4.54 9.40 -9.33
CA HIS A 132 4.49 7.95 -9.35
C HIS A 132 3.70 7.40 -8.15
N LEU A 133 3.15 6.21 -8.33
CA LEU A 133 2.47 5.42 -7.32
C LEU A 133 3.07 4.04 -7.34
N ASP A 134 3.57 3.58 -6.20
CA ASP A 134 4.25 2.30 -6.05
C ASP A 134 3.43 1.39 -5.14
N PHE A 135 3.31 0.13 -5.52
CA PHE A 135 2.66 -0.92 -4.73
C PHE A 135 3.50 -2.18 -4.78
N GLY A 136 3.67 -2.82 -3.63
CA GLY A 136 4.50 -3.99 -3.58
C GLY A 136 4.38 -4.80 -2.31
N ALA A 137 5.23 -5.80 -2.23
CA ALA A 137 5.43 -6.61 -1.06
C ALA A 137 6.88 -6.51 -0.59
N THR A 138 7.06 -6.48 0.72
CA THR A 138 8.36 -6.37 1.37
C THR A 138 8.62 -7.60 2.22
N TYR A 139 9.81 -8.15 2.12
CA TYR A 139 10.34 -9.18 3.00
C TYR A 139 11.19 -8.56 4.10
N ASN A 140 10.85 -8.87 5.35
CA ASN A 140 11.56 -8.51 6.55
C ASN A 140 12.22 -9.77 7.14
N PRO A 141 13.54 -9.91 7.14
CA PRO A 141 14.22 -11.12 7.61
C PRO A 141 14.26 -11.29 9.14
N ALA A 142 13.95 -10.23 9.91
CA ALA A 142 13.96 -10.28 11.37
C ALA A 142 12.72 -9.60 11.95
N THR A 143 11.77 -10.42 12.39
CA THR A 143 10.54 -9.96 13.02
C THR A 143 10.78 -9.54 14.47
N TYR A 144 9.83 -8.81 15.05
CA TYR A 144 9.83 -8.42 16.45
C TYR A 144 10.02 -9.64 17.37
N ASP A 145 10.96 -9.51 18.29
CA ASP A 145 11.25 -10.48 19.33
C ASP A 145 11.63 -9.70 20.61
N PRO A 146 10.74 -9.62 21.61
CA PRO A 146 10.97 -8.82 22.82
C PRO A 146 12.18 -9.29 23.62
N SER A 147 12.64 -10.54 23.47
CA SER A 147 13.85 -11.05 24.11
C SER A 147 15.15 -10.50 23.54
N LYS A 148 15.09 -9.90 22.32
CA LYS A 148 16.24 -9.33 21.59
C LYS A 148 16.29 -7.81 21.64
N GLY A 149 15.38 -7.18 22.35
CA GLY A 149 15.26 -5.73 22.48
C GLY A 149 13.88 -5.21 22.06
N ALA A 150 13.38 -4.24 22.81
CA ALA A 150 12.04 -3.68 22.61
C ALA A 150 11.94 -2.74 21.39
N GLY A 151 13.08 -2.32 20.82
CA GLY A 151 13.11 -1.25 19.82
C GLY A 151 12.59 -1.61 18.43
N ASN A 152 12.44 -2.91 18.08
CA ASN A 152 11.95 -3.31 16.74
C ASN A 152 10.46 -3.64 16.75
N ASP A 153 9.62 -2.80 17.32
CA ASP A 153 8.17 -2.96 17.34
C ASP A 153 7.45 -2.44 16.08
N TRP A 154 8.18 -1.87 15.13
CA TRP A 154 7.62 -1.43 13.84
C TRP A 154 7.33 -2.57 12.87
N LEU A 155 8.17 -3.61 12.87
CA LEU A 155 8.24 -4.59 11.78
C LEU A 155 8.09 -6.03 12.31
N SER A 156 6.90 -6.40 12.74
CA SER A 156 6.66 -7.69 13.40
C SER A 156 6.39 -8.86 12.46
N SER A 157 6.15 -8.61 11.17
CA SER A 157 5.81 -9.64 10.18
C SER A 157 6.96 -9.87 9.19
N PRO A 158 7.20 -11.13 8.74
CA PRO A 158 8.17 -11.41 7.69
C PRO A 158 7.73 -10.87 6.32
N PHE A 159 6.43 -10.72 6.11
CA PHE A 159 5.89 -10.13 4.89
C PHE A 159 5.03 -8.91 5.22
N MET A 160 5.23 -7.85 4.46
CA MET A 160 4.55 -6.57 4.62
C MET A 160 4.13 -6.03 3.26
N ALA A 161 3.11 -5.19 3.24
CA ALA A 161 2.78 -4.37 2.09
C ALA A 161 3.75 -3.18 1.99
N TYR A 162 4.09 -2.80 0.77
CA TYR A 162 4.81 -1.58 0.43
C TYR A 162 3.90 -0.67 -0.38
N PHE A 163 3.87 0.59 -0.01
CA PHE A 163 3.20 1.66 -0.75
C PHE A 163 4.14 2.86 -0.86
N GLY A 164 4.20 3.46 -2.06
CA GLY A 164 4.95 4.69 -2.32
C GLY A 164 4.12 5.69 -3.12
N VAL A 165 4.30 6.96 -2.84
CA VAL A 165 3.77 8.05 -3.66
C VAL A 165 4.79 9.17 -3.71
N GLY A 166 5.09 9.68 -4.91
CA GLY A 166 6.08 10.73 -5.06
C GLY A 166 5.87 11.59 -6.29
N ALA A 167 6.57 12.71 -6.29
CA ALA A 167 6.71 13.59 -7.44
C ALA A 167 8.16 13.56 -7.92
N PHE A 168 8.33 13.59 -9.24
CA PHE A 168 9.65 13.56 -9.85
C PHE A 168 9.85 14.71 -10.84
N ALA A 169 11.13 15.03 -11.05
CA ALA A 169 11.60 15.88 -12.13
C ALA A 169 12.81 15.22 -12.80
N LYS A 170 12.86 15.24 -14.13
CA LYS A 170 13.94 14.61 -14.90
C LYS A 170 14.35 15.43 -16.11
N VAL A 171 15.62 15.37 -16.45
CA VAL A 171 16.21 15.91 -17.67
C VAL A 171 16.55 14.78 -18.64
N HIS A 172 16.37 15.05 -19.92
CA HIS A 172 16.70 14.13 -21.00
C HIS A 172 18.09 14.47 -21.54
N LEU A 173 19.03 13.54 -21.41
CA LEU A 173 20.40 13.67 -21.89
C LEU A 173 20.53 12.87 -23.21
N GLY A 174 20.52 13.60 -24.32
CA GLY A 174 20.41 13.01 -25.63
C GLY A 174 19.06 12.29 -25.81
N LYS A 175 19.08 11.17 -26.54
CA LYS A 175 17.84 10.45 -26.88
C LYS A 175 17.52 9.24 -26.00
N ARG A 176 18.46 8.82 -25.14
CA ARG A 176 18.31 7.54 -24.40
C ARG A 176 18.50 7.64 -22.90
N TRP A 177 19.18 8.67 -22.40
CA TRP A 177 19.41 8.83 -20.99
C TRP A 177 18.45 9.83 -20.35
N GLU A 178 18.01 9.50 -19.15
CA GLU A 178 17.26 10.40 -18.27
C GLU A 178 17.93 10.40 -16.90
N ILE A 179 18.17 11.58 -16.35
CA ILE A 179 18.64 11.74 -14.96
C ILE A 179 17.63 12.62 -14.25
N GLY A 180 17.28 12.28 -13.04
CA GLY A 180 16.29 13.03 -12.30
C GLY A 180 16.37 12.83 -10.81
N ALA A 181 15.47 13.54 -10.14
CA ALA A 181 15.25 13.44 -8.71
C ALA A 181 13.78 13.24 -8.43
N ASP A 182 13.48 12.60 -7.30
CA ASP A 182 12.14 12.48 -6.75
C ASP A 182 12.09 12.91 -5.29
N VAL A 183 10.89 13.27 -4.85
CA VAL A 183 10.52 13.39 -3.44
C VAL A 183 9.33 12.48 -3.25
N SER A 184 9.43 11.56 -2.30
CA SER A 184 8.39 10.55 -2.10
C SER A 184 8.16 10.21 -0.63
N PHE A 185 6.92 9.83 -0.35
CA PHE A 185 6.50 9.15 0.86
C PHE A 185 6.55 7.64 0.60
N ARG A 186 7.01 6.88 1.60
CA ARG A 186 7.10 5.43 1.58
C ARG A 186 6.54 4.84 2.85
N HIS A 187 5.72 3.81 2.69
CA HIS A 187 5.03 3.14 3.79
C HIS A 187 5.27 1.64 3.72
N TYR A 188 5.67 1.06 4.85
CA TYR A 188 5.83 -0.38 5.03
C TYR A 188 4.99 -0.81 6.23
N SER A 189 4.05 -1.73 6.02
CA SER A 189 3.16 -2.20 7.07
C SER A 189 2.66 -3.61 6.78
N ASN A 190 2.42 -4.38 7.83
CA ASN A 190 1.77 -5.68 7.70
C ASN A 190 0.23 -5.60 7.75
N GLY A 191 -0.36 -4.38 7.81
CA GLY A 191 -1.81 -4.21 7.87
C GLY A 191 -2.45 -4.87 9.09
N ARG A 192 -1.75 -4.95 10.22
CA ARG A 192 -2.16 -5.65 11.45
C ARG A 192 -2.33 -7.16 11.35
N LEU A 193 -1.68 -7.79 10.40
CA LEU A 193 -1.59 -9.24 10.36
C LEU A 193 -0.94 -9.79 11.64
N ARG A 194 0.04 -9.06 12.18
CA ARG A 194 0.74 -9.37 13.45
C ARG A 194 1.07 -8.08 14.19
N LEU A 195 0.96 -8.10 15.51
CA LEU A 195 1.36 -7.00 16.39
C LEU A 195 2.68 -7.34 17.11
N PRO A 196 3.47 -6.32 17.49
CA PRO A 196 3.25 -4.89 17.26
C PRO A 196 3.44 -4.52 15.79
N ASN A 197 2.82 -3.45 15.32
CA ASN A 197 2.96 -2.96 13.95
C ASN A 197 2.76 -1.44 13.93
N GLU A 198 3.81 -0.71 14.26
CA GLU A 198 3.80 0.74 14.22
C GLU A 198 3.94 1.28 12.79
N ALA A 199 4.29 0.38 11.84
CA ALA A 199 4.62 0.69 10.47
C ALA A 199 5.89 1.56 10.34
N LEU A 200 6.41 1.71 9.13
CA LEU A 200 7.49 2.63 8.80
C LEU A 200 6.96 3.63 7.79
N ASN A 201 6.86 4.89 8.20
CA ASN A 201 6.29 5.99 7.42
C ASN A 201 7.38 7.02 7.14
N ALA A 202 7.98 6.97 5.97
CA ALA A 202 9.12 7.80 5.67
C ALA A 202 8.85 8.80 4.54
N ILE A 203 9.43 9.98 4.67
CA ILE A 203 9.51 10.98 3.61
C ILE A 203 10.98 11.21 3.28
N GLY A 204 11.28 11.40 2.01
CA GLY A 204 12.65 11.62 1.57
C GLY A 204 12.75 11.97 0.10
N GLY A 205 13.97 12.01 -0.38
CA GLY A 205 14.29 12.29 -1.77
C GLY A 205 15.31 11.32 -2.35
N GLY A 206 15.24 11.15 -3.67
CA GLY A 206 16.13 10.27 -4.40
C GLY A 206 16.68 10.90 -5.67
N ILE A 207 17.75 10.30 -6.16
CA ILE A 207 18.32 10.59 -7.46
C ILE A 207 18.26 9.31 -8.28
N PHE A 208 17.81 9.40 -9.52
CA PHE A 208 17.72 8.26 -10.42
C PHE A 208 18.39 8.53 -11.76
N ALA A 209 18.89 7.44 -12.36
CA ALA A 209 19.34 7.42 -13.74
C ALA A 209 18.57 6.33 -14.49
N ARG A 210 18.18 6.61 -15.72
CA ARG A 210 17.41 5.70 -16.58
C ARG A 210 18.01 5.62 -17.97
N TYR A 211 17.97 4.43 -18.52
CA TYR A 211 18.37 4.17 -19.88
C TYR A 211 17.20 3.60 -20.68
N ARG A 212 16.87 4.25 -21.78
CA ARG A 212 15.82 3.84 -22.71
C ARG A 212 16.41 2.98 -23.84
N LEU A 213 15.83 1.84 -24.09
CA LEU A 213 16.24 1.00 -25.23
C LEU A 213 15.78 1.59 -26.58
N SER A 214 14.65 2.31 -26.60
CA SER A 214 14.16 3.11 -27.74
C SER A 214 14.53 4.59 -27.59
N GLU A 215 14.67 5.29 -28.70
CA GLU A 215 14.92 6.72 -28.68
C GLU A 215 13.71 7.51 -28.18
N TYR A 216 13.98 8.48 -27.30
CA TYR A 216 12.97 9.38 -26.77
C TYR A 216 12.67 10.49 -27.78
N ASP A 217 11.40 10.58 -28.17
CA ASP A 217 10.87 11.67 -28.97
C ASP A 217 9.60 12.26 -28.29
N PRO A 218 9.73 13.38 -27.58
CA PRO A 218 8.61 13.97 -26.86
C PRO A 218 7.47 14.45 -27.77
N THR A 219 7.74 14.67 -29.06
CA THR A 219 6.73 15.12 -30.02
C THR A 219 5.67 14.06 -30.29
N ARG A 220 6.05 12.77 -30.20
CA ARG A 220 5.14 11.61 -30.33
C ARG A 220 4.01 11.64 -29.29
N TYR A 221 4.31 12.16 -28.07
CA TYR A 221 3.39 12.16 -26.94
C TYR A 221 2.57 13.44 -26.81
N ARG A 222 2.97 14.53 -27.48
CA ARG A 222 2.26 15.84 -27.42
C ARG A 222 0.97 15.86 -28.24
N LYS A 223 0.96 15.20 -29.38
CA LYS A 223 -0.19 15.18 -30.31
C LYS A 223 -1.38 14.35 -29.82
N GLY A 224 -1.19 13.55 -28.77
CA GLY A 224 -2.21 12.62 -28.29
C GLY A 224 -3.29 13.22 -27.38
N ASN A 225 -3.17 14.49 -26.98
CA ASN A 225 -4.09 15.07 -26.00
C ASN A 225 -5.33 15.76 -26.59
N MET A 226 -5.43 15.93 -27.93
CA MET A 226 -6.43 16.85 -28.50
C MET A 226 -7.67 16.19 -29.11
N ASP A 227 -7.58 14.96 -29.60
CA ASP A 227 -8.74 14.31 -30.23
C ASP A 227 -9.04 12.94 -29.55
N LEU A 228 -9.63 13.01 -28.37
CA LEU A 228 -10.27 11.85 -27.78
C LEU A 228 -11.63 11.64 -28.46
N ASN A 229 -11.68 10.76 -29.45
CA ASN A 229 -12.96 10.23 -29.86
C ASN A 229 -13.49 9.34 -28.75
N LEU A 230 -14.35 9.93 -27.87
CA LEU A 230 -14.96 9.26 -26.72
C LEU A 230 -16.29 8.56 -27.14
N GLU A 231 -16.52 8.35 -28.43
CA GLU A 231 -17.75 7.77 -28.94
C GLU A 231 -18.05 6.38 -28.37
N ASP A 232 -17.01 5.62 -28.03
CA ASP A 232 -17.16 4.31 -27.39
C ASP A 232 -17.42 4.36 -25.88
N PHE A 233 -17.30 5.54 -25.24
CA PHE A 233 -17.52 5.65 -23.82
C PHE A 233 -18.99 5.93 -23.50
N LYS A 234 -19.65 4.97 -22.87
CA LYS A 234 -21.05 5.13 -22.40
C LYS A 234 -21.06 5.46 -20.90
N ARG A 235 -21.64 6.62 -20.57
CA ARG A 235 -21.96 6.98 -19.19
C ARG A 235 -23.09 6.07 -18.68
N GLY A 236 -23.09 5.72 -17.41
CA GLY A 236 -24.17 4.90 -16.87
C GLY A 236 -23.95 4.45 -15.45
N MET A 237 -24.99 3.85 -14.89
CA MET A 237 -24.92 3.21 -13.58
C MET A 237 -24.16 1.90 -13.67
N GLN A 238 -23.41 1.63 -12.62
CA GLN A 238 -22.70 0.38 -12.39
C GLN A 238 -23.11 -0.12 -11.00
N TYR A 239 -23.40 -1.41 -10.92
CA TYR A 239 -23.72 -2.09 -9.68
C TYR A 239 -22.67 -3.15 -9.42
N THR A 240 -21.96 -3.04 -8.30
CA THR A 240 -20.86 -3.91 -7.96
C THR A 240 -21.20 -4.71 -6.71
N PHE A 241 -20.99 -6.02 -6.77
CA PHE A 241 -21.10 -6.95 -5.65
C PHE A 241 -19.72 -7.53 -5.38
N ALA A 242 -19.31 -7.57 -4.11
CA ALA A 242 -18.05 -8.21 -3.75
C ALA A 242 -18.14 -8.93 -2.41
N ILE A 243 -17.32 -9.98 -2.31
CA ILE A 243 -17.03 -10.68 -1.07
C ILE A 243 -15.55 -10.49 -0.81
N GLY A 244 -15.22 -10.09 0.41
CA GLY A 244 -13.85 -9.88 0.85
C GLY A 244 -13.52 -10.71 2.07
N GLY A 245 -12.23 -10.94 2.26
CA GLY A 245 -11.70 -11.60 3.46
C GLY A 245 -10.29 -11.17 3.77
N GLY A 246 -9.96 -11.20 5.04
CA GLY A 246 -8.64 -10.91 5.57
C GLY A 246 -8.50 -11.44 6.98
N VAL A 247 -7.35 -11.18 7.57
CA VAL A 247 -7.08 -11.54 8.96
C VAL A 247 -6.39 -10.38 9.66
N HIS A 248 -6.61 -10.25 10.97
CA HIS A 248 -5.93 -9.24 11.78
C HIS A 248 -5.70 -9.73 13.21
N THR A 249 -4.68 -9.19 13.86
CA THR A 249 -4.50 -9.33 15.30
C THR A 249 -5.25 -8.22 16.02
N CYS A 250 -6.05 -8.56 17.04
CA CYS A 250 -6.86 -7.62 17.80
C CYS A 250 -5.97 -6.70 18.65
N HIS A 251 -6.11 -5.39 18.50
CA HIS A 251 -5.30 -4.42 19.23
C HIS A 251 -5.56 -4.46 20.75
N ALA A 252 -6.79 -4.69 21.17
CA ALA A 252 -7.10 -4.86 22.58
C ALA A 252 -6.38 -6.08 23.22
N GLU A 253 -6.16 -7.16 22.45
CA GLU A 253 -5.35 -8.30 22.95
C GLU A 253 -3.87 -7.95 23.10
N TRP A 254 -3.33 -7.08 22.27
CA TRP A 254 -2.00 -6.52 22.43
C TRP A 254 -1.94 -5.62 23.66
N ASN A 255 -2.88 -4.68 23.82
CA ASN A 255 -2.90 -3.70 24.90
C ASN A 255 -2.96 -4.34 26.28
N LYS A 256 -3.66 -5.47 26.45
CA LYS A 256 -3.66 -6.18 27.74
C LYS A 256 -2.27 -6.65 28.19
N TYR A 257 -1.32 -6.77 27.26
CA TYR A 257 0.07 -7.17 27.54
C TYR A 257 1.05 -6.00 27.47
N ALA A 258 0.75 -4.96 26.69
CA ALA A 258 1.61 -3.82 26.49
C ALA A 258 1.52 -2.74 27.58
N PHE A 259 0.57 -2.88 28.52
CA PHE A 259 0.38 -1.92 29.61
C PHE A 259 0.33 -2.63 30.96
N ASP A 260 0.80 -1.94 32.02
CA ASP A 260 0.67 -2.40 33.40
C ASP A 260 -0.65 -1.91 33.99
N HIS A 261 -1.63 -2.81 34.07
CA HIS A 261 -2.98 -2.49 34.57
C HIS A 261 -3.08 -2.48 36.09
N SER A 262 -2.02 -2.80 36.82
CA SER A 262 -1.98 -2.70 38.29
C SER A 262 -1.79 -1.28 38.78
N GLN A 263 -1.32 -0.37 37.90
CA GLN A 263 -1.08 1.04 38.19
C GLN A 263 -2.20 1.93 37.57
N ALA A 264 -2.54 3.02 38.26
CA ALA A 264 -3.63 3.91 37.82
C ALA A 264 -3.32 4.63 36.49
N ASP A 265 -2.04 4.98 36.28
CA ASP A 265 -1.53 5.63 35.06
C ASP A 265 -1.25 4.65 33.92
N ARG A 266 -1.34 3.33 34.20
CA ARG A 266 -1.19 2.25 33.20
C ARG A 266 0.03 2.44 32.31
N PRO A 267 1.25 2.48 32.87
CA PRO A 267 2.45 2.70 32.11
C PRO A 267 2.70 1.57 31.10
N GLU A 268 3.32 1.91 29.99
CA GLU A 268 3.73 0.93 28.99
C GLU A 268 4.74 -0.07 29.56
N ARG A 269 4.60 -1.33 29.19
CA ARG A 269 5.55 -2.40 29.49
C ARG A 269 5.91 -3.18 28.23
N VAL A 270 7.05 -3.83 28.24
CA VAL A 270 7.44 -4.75 27.18
C VAL A 270 6.78 -6.11 27.45
N PRO A 271 5.91 -6.63 26.55
CA PRO A 271 5.35 -7.96 26.67
C PRO A 271 6.41 -9.04 26.67
N THR A 272 6.16 -10.17 27.32
CA THR A 272 7.03 -11.34 27.22
C THR A 272 6.91 -12.01 25.85
N LYS A 273 7.90 -12.86 25.51
CA LYS A 273 7.85 -13.59 24.24
C LYS A 273 6.63 -14.51 24.16
N GLU A 274 6.27 -15.17 25.25
CA GLU A 274 5.11 -16.05 25.36
C GLU A 274 3.79 -15.29 25.13
N GLU A 275 3.68 -14.07 25.66
CA GLU A 275 2.52 -13.20 25.46
C GLU A 275 2.38 -12.79 23.99
N VAL A 276 3.49 -12.42 23.34
CA VAL A 276 3.51 -12.06 21.92
C VAL A 276 3.19 -13.26 21.02
N ASP A 277 3.78 -14.41 21.30
CA ASP A 277 3.55 -15.64 20.53
C ASP A 277 2.13 -16.20 20.75
N GLY A 278 1.48 -15.82 21.86
CA GLY A 278 0.08 -16.17 22.16
C GLY A 278 -0.96 -15.35 21.41
N LEU A 279 -0.57 -14.21 20.80
CA LEU A 279 -1.46 -13.40 20.00
C LEU A 279 -1.85 -14.13 18.70
N ARG A 280 -3.15 -14.14 18.41
CA ARG A 280 -3.67 -14.82 17.21
C ARG A 280 -4.25 -13.83 16.20
N ALA A 281 -4.08 -14.16 14.93
CA ALA A 281 -4.79 -13.48 13.88
C ALA A 281 -6.21 -14.03 13.73
N HIS A 282 -7.19 -13.13 13.63
CA HIS A 282 -8.61 -13.45 13.57
C HIS A 282 -9.15 -13.17 12.17
N PRO A 283 -9.91 -14.11 11.57
CA PRO A 283 -10.57 -13.88 10.28
C PRO A 283 -11.57 -12.71 10.33
N LYS A 284 -11.55 -11.94 9.25
CA LYS A 284 -12.54 -10.90 8.93
C LYS A 284 -13.10 -11.18 7.56
N TYR A 285 -14.40 -10.94 7.39
CA TYR A 285 -15.09 -11.07 6.11
C TYR A 285 -15.87 -9.81 5.83
N SER A 286 -16.07 -9.51 4.56
CA SER A 286 -16.89 -8.41 4.11
C SER A 286 -17.79 -8.86 2.96
N PHE A 287 -18.97 -8.24 2.90
CA PHE A 287 -19.83 -8.25 1.73
C PHE A 287 -20.12 -6.81 1.37
N SER A 288 -19.99 -6.41 0.12
CA SER A 288 -20.28 -5.07 -0.35
C SER A 288 -21.23 -5.06 -1.54
N PHE A 289 -22.13 -4.08 -1.53
CA PHE A 289 -22.92 -3.68 -2.68
C PHE A 289 -22.67 -2.19 -2.94
N GLU A 290 -22.30 -1.85 -4.17
CA GLU A 290 -22.00 -0.48 -4.58
C GLU A 290 -22.84 -0.10 -5.80
N ALA A 291 -23.43 1.08 -5.78
CA ALA A 291 -24.11 1.72 -6.91
C ALA A 291 -23.33 2.98 -7.29
N THR A 292 -22.59 2.93 -8.39
CA THR A 292 -21.75 4.03 -8.84
C THR A 292 -22.21 4.53 -10.19
N TYR A 293 -22.11 5.83 -10.42
CA TYR A 293 -22.33 6.43 -11.75
C TYR A 293 -21.01 6.72 -12.43
N ARG A 294 -20.76 6.07 -13.55
CA ARG A 294 -19.58 6.29 -14.36
C ARG A 294 -19.83 7.48 -15.30
N TYR A 295 -19.30 8.63 -14.92
CA TYR A 295 -19.48 9.89 -15.63
C TYR A 295 -18.35 10.23 -16.62
N GLY A 296 -17.23 9.54 -16.52
CA GLY A 296 -16.07 9.71 -17.39
C GLY A 296 -15.32 8.41 -17.65
N VAL A 297 -14.48 8.37 -18.67
CA VAL A 297 -13.66 7.18 -18.99
C VAL A 297 -12.85 6.72 -17.75
N ARG A 298 -12.35 7.69 -16.97
CA ARG A 298 -11.50 7.44 -15.81
C ARG A 298 -12.23 7.34 -14.46
N TYR A 299 -13.47 7.82 -14.35
CA TYR A 299 -14.06 8.10 -13.05
C TYR A 299 -15.47 7.55 -12.89
N ALA A 300 -15.72 6.93 -11.75
CA ALA A 300 -17.05 6.63 -11.24
C ALA A 300 -17.16 7.02 -9.78
N THR A 301 -18.29 7.57 -9.38
CA THR A 301 -18.59 7.93 -7.99
C THR A 301 -19.96 7.41 -7.63
N GLY A 302 -20.16 7.00 -6.38
CA GLY A 302 -21.44 6.51 -5.91
C GLY A 302 -21.50 6.22 -4.44
N LEU A 303 -22.44 5.37 -4.07
CA LEU A 303 -22.66 4.93 -2.70
C LEU A 303 -22.52 3.43 -2.58
N GLY A 304 -22.09 2.98 -1.41
CA GLY A 304 -21.95 1.56 -1.07
C GLY A 304 -22.55 1.24 0.29
N VAL A 305 -23.04 0.01 0.41
CA VAL A 305 -23.39 -0.63 1.67
C VAL A 305 -22.40 -1.78 1.88
N GLU A 306 -21.79 -1.84 3.06
CA GLU A 306 -20.85 -2.90 3.42
C GLU A 306 -21.26 -3.58 4.72
N VAL A 307 -21.25 -4.89 4.73
CA VAL A 307 -21.47 -5.71 5.91
C VAL A 307 -20.14 -6.36 6.27
N PHE A 308 -19.67 -6.16 7.48
CA PHE A 308 -18.42 -6.70 8.00
C PHE A 308 -18.70 -7.73 9.07
N TYR A 309 -18.01 -8.85 9.02
CA TYR A 309 -18.00 -9.86 10.08
C TYR A 309 -16.61 -9.96 10.69
N SER A 310 -16.54 -9.95 12.04
CA SER A 310 -15.30 -10.06 12.81
C SER A 310 -15.38 -11.24 13.76
N SER A 311 -14.50 -12.24 13.60
CA SER A 311 -14.53 -13.46 14.43
C SER A 311 -13.95 -13.28 15.84
N ASN A 312 -13.34 -12.14 16.15
CA ASN A 312 -12.58 -11.90 17.38
C ASN A 312 -13.43 -11.37 18.57
N MET A 313 -14.76 -11.39 18.52
CA MET A 313 -15.58 -10.71 19.52
C MET A 313 -15.43 -11.26 20.95
N ASN A 314 -15.29 -12.57 21.11
CA ASN A 314 -15.04 -13.17 22.41
C ASN A 314 -13.66 -12.78 22.98
N HIS A 315 -12.65 -12.70 22.13
CA HIS A 315 -11.30 -12.27 22.49
C HIS A 315 -11.28 -10.79 22.86
N LEU A 316 -12.02 -9.95 22.10
CA LEU A 316 -12.19 -8.53 22.40
C LEU A 316 -12.87 -8.35 23.75
N LYS A 317 -13.95 -9.09 24.05
CA LYS A 317 -14.64 -9.05 25.32
C LYS A 317 -13.73 -9.43 26.49
N ALA A 318 -12.95 -10.50 26.35
CA ALA A 318 -11.99 -10.93 27.36
C ALA A 318 -10.87 -9.89 27.60
N ALA A 319 -10.37 -9.28 26.53
CA ALA A 319 -9.40 -8.19 26.63
C ALA A 319 -10.01 -6.97 27.31
N ASP A 320 -11.22 -6.54 26.93
CA ASP A 320 -11.92 -5.42 27.51
C ASP A 320 -12.19 -5.59 29.01
N THR A 321 -12.44 -6.81 29.46
CA THR A 321 -12.61 -7.09 30.90
C THR A 321 -11.34 -6.73 31.68
N ILE A 322 -10.17 -6.97 31.11
CA ILE A 322 -8.87 -6.62 31.73
C ILE A 322 -8.61 -5.11 31.61
N LEU A 323 -8.86 -4.54 30.42
CA LEU A 323 -8.54 -3.15 30.11
C LEU A 323 -9.46 -2.15 30.84
N TYR A 324 -10.76 -2.45 30.93
CA TYR A 324 -11.80 -1.51 31.37
C TYR A 324 -12.58 -1.97 32.60
N GLY A 325 -12.46 -3.26 32.98
CA GLY A 325 -13.18 -3.87 34.09
C GLY A 325 -14.55 -4.44 33.71
N GLU A 326 -15.07 -5.34 34.55
CA GLU A 326 -16.33 -6.07 34.29
C GLU A 326 -17.55 -5.15 34.21
N GLU A 327 -17.58 -4.08 35.00
CA GLU A 327 -18.70 -3.13 35.02
C GLU A 327 -18.81 -2.39 33.67
N ALA A 328 -17.69 -1.90 33.14
CA ALA A 328 -17.66 -1.23 31.83
C ALA A 328 -18.08 -2.17 30.70
N VAL A 329 -17.64 -3.43 30.75
CA VAL A 329 -18.02 -4.46 29.79
C VAL A 329 -19.53 -4.75 29.83
N ARG A 330 -20.11 -4.83 31.02
CA ARG A 330 -21.56 -5.06 31.24
C ARG A 330 -22.42 -3.91 30.70
N ASN A 331 -21.91 -2.69 30.87
CA ASN A 331 -22.62 -1.46 30.45
C ASN A 331 -22.31 -1.04 28.99
N SER A 332 -21.48 -1.84 28.28
CA SER A 332 -21.13 -1.56 26.89
C SER A 332 -22.29 -1.83 25.90
N PRO A 333 -22.26 -1.28 24.69
CA PRO A 333 -23.25 -1.57 23.63
C PRO A 333 -23.29 -3.04 23.20
N GLY A 334 -22.34 -3.86 23.65
CA GLY A 334 -22.24 -5.27 23.33
C GLY A 334 -21.10 -5.61 22.35
N TYR A 335 -21.00 -6.90 22.03
CA TYR A 335 -19.93 -7.49 21.22
C TYR A 335 -20.55 -8.24 20.05
N ASP A 336 -21.07 -7.50 19.06
CA ASP A 336 -21.65 -8.09 17.85
C ASP A 336 -20.56 -8.31 16.79
N PRO A 337 -20.43 -9.53 16.24
CA PRO A 337 -19.50 -9.78 15.15
C PRO A 337 -19.85 -9.01 13.87
N ILE A 338 -21.09 -8.56 13.71
CA ILE A 338 -21.54 -7.85 12.51
C ILE A 338 -21.42 -6.33 12.72
N SER A 339 -21.01 -5.66 11.67
CA SER A 339 -21.07 -4.21 11.54
C SER A 339 -21.60 -3.85 10.15
N ILE A 340 -22.39 -2.80 10.04
CA ILE A 340 -22.94 -2.32 8.77
C ILE A 340 -22.38 -0.93 8.53
N GLY A 341 -21.81 -0.71 7.33
CA GLY A 341 -21.26 0.54 6.87
C GLY A 341 -22.03 1.12 5.68
N LEU A 342 -22.12 2.44 5.63
CA LEU A 342 -22.54 3.20 4.45
C LEU A 342 -21.36 4.05 4.00
N ALA A 343 -21.01 3.97 2.71
CA ALA A 343 -19.83 4.63 2.17
C ALA A 343 -20.13 5.46 0.93
N VAL A 344 -19.36 6.53 0.76
CA VAL A 344 -19.13 7.16 -0.55
C VAL A 344 -17.98 6.42 -1.22
N VAL A 345 -18.19 6.05 -2.47
CA VAL A 345 -17.25 5.26 -3.25
C VAL A 345 -16.74 6.09 -4.43
N GLN A 346 -15.43 6.06 -4.66
CA GLN A 346 -14.78 6.63 -5.83
C GLN A 346 -13.91 5.57 -6.49
N GLU A 347 -14.06 5.41 -7.81
CA GLU A 347 -13.15 4.59 -8.62
C GLU A 347 -12.44 5.43 -9.66
N VAL A 348 -11.14 5.14 -9.84
CA VAL A 348 -10.29 5.74 -10.89
C VAL A 348 -9.74 4.63 -11.77
N TYR A 349 -10.18 4.59 -13.02
CA TYR A 349 -9.86 3.52 -13.95
C TYR A 349 -8.64 3.82 -14.81
N TRP A 350 -7.80 2.82 -14.97
CA TRP A 350 -6.79 2.75 -16.01
C TRP A 350 -6.79 1.36 -16.65
N ARG A 351 -7.22 1.26 -17.90
CA ARG A 351 -7.45 -0.03 -18.59
C ARG A 351 -8.38 -0.93 -17.74
N ASN A 352 -7.92 -2.12 -17.39
CA ASN A 352 -8.66 -3.08 -16.56
C ASN A 352 -8.43 -2.87 -15.04
N PHE A 353 -7.56 -1.94 -14.67
CA PHE A 353 -7.33 -1.61 -13.27
C PHE A 353 -8.25 -0.49 -12.81
N ALA A 354 -8.62 -0.53 -11.54
CA ALA A 354 -9.25 0.59 -10.86
C ALA A 354 -8.61 0.77 -9.48
N VAL A 355 -8.25 2.01 -9.15
CA VAL A 355 -8.06 2.43 -7.77
C VAL A 355 -9.45 2.61 -7.18
N HIS A 356 -9.74 1.90 -6.11
CA HIS A 356 -11.00 1.96 -5.37
C HIS A 356 -10.77 2.64 -4.03
N ILE A 357 -11.57 3.64 -3.72
CA ILE A 357 -11.55 4.37 -2.45
C ILE A 357 -12.99 4.43 -1.93
N ALA A 358 -13.18 4.05 -0.67
CA ALA A 358 -14.44 4.20 0.04
C ALA A 358 -14.20 4.88 1.39
N ILE A 359 -15.04 5.85 1.71
CA ILE A 359 -15.08 6.51 3.01
C ILE A 359 -16.49 6.32 3.56
N GLY A 360 -16.59 5.65 4.70
CA GLY A 360 -17.87 5.22 5.24
C GLY A 360 -18.04 5.49 6.72
N ALA A 361 -19.29 5.44 7.15
CA ALA A 361 -19.69 5.50 8.54
C ALA A 361 -20.48 4.23 8.91
N TYR A 362 -20.48 3.88 10.19
CA TYR A 362 -21.23 2.73 10.70
C TYR A 362 -22.56 3.15 11.30
N PRO A 363 -23.70 2.96 10.63
CA PRO A 363 -25.02 3.06 11.26
C PRO A 363 -25.25 1.95 12.28
N TYR A 364 -24.56 0.79 12.15
CA TYR A 364 -24.61 -0.31 13.09
C TYR A 364 -23.21 -0.85 13.38
N ARG A 365 -22.80 -0.77 14.65
CA ARG A 365 -21.53 -1.34 15.12
C ARG A 365 -21.50 -1.43 16.65
N HIS A 366 -21.40 -2.64 17.18
CA HIS A 366 -21.26 -2.94 18.60
C HIS A 366 -19.93 -3.61 18.87
N LYS A 367 -18.92 -2.82 19.23
CA LYS A 367 -17.51 -3.22 19.41
C LYS A 367 -17.04 -3.05 20.85
N GLY A 368 -17.86 -3.43 21.82
CA GLY A 368 -17.53 -3.42 23.23
C GLY A 368 -17.41 -2.03 23.85
N VAL A 369 -16.55 -1.90 24.85
CA VAL A 369 -16.35 -0.65 25.59
C VAL A 369 -15.74 0.42 24.67
N ASN A 370 -16.29 1.63 24.70
CA ASN A 370 -15.77 2.77 23.95
C ASN A 370 -15.56 3.97 24.91
N ASP A 371 -14.51 3.89 25.73
CA ASP A 371 -14.10 4.97 26.61
C ASP A 371 -13.04 5.84 25.90
N LYS A 372 -13.39 7.12 25.66
CA LYS A 372 -12.50 8.02 24.91
C LYS A 372 -11.16 8.28 25.59
N ALA A 373 -11.14 8.34 26.94
CA ALA A 373 -9.92 8.62 27.69
C ALA A 373 -8.98 7.41 27.63
N LEU A 374 -9.50 6.21 27.89
CA LEU A 374 -8.71 4.98 27.83
C LEU A 374 -8.35 4.60 26.39
N ASN A 375 -9.23 4.83 25.43
CA ASN A 375 -8.89 4.62 24.02
C ASN A 375 -7.75 5.54 23.56
N ALA A 376 -7.62 6.73 24.12
CA ALA A 376 -6.48 7.61 23.83
C ALA A 376 -5.18 7.05 24.40
N ILE A 377 -5.18 6.49 25.63
CA ILE A 377 -4.03 5.85 26.26
C ILE A 377 -3.61 4.61 25.45
N TYR A 378 -4.58 3.77 25.10
CA TYR A 378 -4.35 2.51 24.38
C TYR A 378 -4.22 2.66 22.88
N GLU A 379 -4.34 3.88 22.35
CA GLU A 379 -4.37 4.18 20.90
C GLU A 379 -5.35 3.29 20.09
N ASP A 380 -6.43 2.83 20.73
CA ASP A 380 -7.42 1.96 20.10
C ASP A 380 -8.37 2.77 19.21
N ARG A 381 -7.99 2.88 17.94
CA ARG A 381 -8.78 3.58 16.91
C ARG A 381 -9.80 2.68 16.21
N GLU A 382 -9.77 1.37 16.44
CA GLU A 382 -10.69 0.42 15.80
C GLU A 382 -12.17 0.62 16.20
N ARG A 383 -12.42 1.34 17.28
CA ARG A 383 -13.76 1.61 17.81
C ARG A 383 -14.42 2.86 17.21
N GLY A 384 -13.76 3.49 16.23
CA GLY A 384 -14.25 4.66 15.55
C GLY A 384 -15.61 4.46 14.87
N TRP A 385 -16.35 5.55 14.67
CA TRP A 385 -17.66 5.56 14.01
C TRP A 385 -17.58 5.54 12.48
N HIS A 386 -16.41 5.74 11.90
CA HIS A 386 -16.15 5.78 10.46
C HIS A 386 -14.99 4.87 10.07
N TYR A 387 -14.83 4.63 8.79
CA TYR A 387 -13.73 3.86 8.21
C TYR A 387 -13.34 4.41 6.84
N GLU A 388 -12.11 4.12 6.47
CA GLU A 388 -11.57 4.33 5.13
C GLU A 388 -11.19 2.96 4.55
N LYS A 389 -11.38 2.81 3.23
CA LYS A 389 -10.93 1.65 2.48
C LYS A 389 -10.31 2.12 1.18
N ALA A 390 -9.09 1.69 0.90
CA ALA A 390 -8.38 2.04 -0.32
C ALA A 390 -7.71 0.79 -0.89
N GLY A 391 -7.76 0.64 -2.22
CA GLY A 391 -7.18 -0.54 -2.85
C GLY A 391 -7.18 -0.51 -4.36
N LEU A 392 -6.78 -1.64 -4.92
CA LEU A 392 -6.74 -1.88 -6.36
C LEU A 392 -7.70 -3.01 -6.72
N ARG A 393 -8.42 -2.84 -7.82
CA ARG A 393 -9.25 -3.87 -8.46
C ARG A 393 -8.72 -4.13 -9.85
N TYR A 394 -8.66 -5.40 -10.25
CA TYR A 394 -8.39 -5.80 -11.63
C TYR A 394 -9.63 -6.50 -12.19
N TYR A 395 -10.22 -5.92 -13.21
CA TYR A 395 -11.42 -6.40 -13.89
C TYR A 395 -11.06 -7.32 -15.05
N PHE A 396 -11.81 -8.42 -15.19
CA PHE A 396 -11.72 -9.38 -16.29
C PHE A 396 -12.90 -9.19 -17.25
N PRO A 397 -12.82 -8.34 -18.29
CA PRO A 397 -13.96 -8.06 -19.18
C PRO A 397 -14.49 -9.32 -19.87
N LYS A 398 -13.61 -10.26 -20.20
CA LYS A 398 -13.98 -11.54 -20.82
C LYS A 398 -14.76 -12.48 -19.87
N LEU A 399 -14.74 -12.22 -18.57
CA LEU A 399 -15.46 -12.98 -17.53
C LEU A 399 -16.65 -12.18 -16.97
N GLY A 400 -17.26 -11.32 -17.80
CA GLY A 400 -18.44 -10.54 -17.42
C GLY A 400 -18.15 -9.47 -16.37
N ASP A 401 -17.02 -8.78 -16.47
CA ASP A 401 -16.56 -7.77 -15.52
C ASP A 401 -16.41 -8.29 -14.06
N THR A 402 -16.12 -9.57 -13.89
CA THR A 402 -15.61 -10.11 -12.63
C THR A 402 -14.30 -9.43 -12.28
N PHE A 403 -14.01 -9.21 -11.00
CA PHE A 403 -12.74 -8.64 -10.58
C PHE A 403 -12.14 -9.37 -9.39
N VAL A 404 -10.85 -9.22 -9.23
CA VAL A 404 -10.12 -9.48 -7.99
C VAL A 404 -9.65 -8.14 -7.43
N GLY A 405 -9.65 -8.01 -6.10
CA GLY A 405 -9.25 -6.79 -5.43
C GLY A 405 -8.33 -7.06 -4.26
N PHE A 406 -7.47 -6.08 -3.98
CA PHE A 406 -6.67 -6.00 -2.78
C PHE A 406 -6.85 -4.61 -2.19
N SER A 407 -7.20 -4.51 -0.92
CA SER A 407 -7.44 -3.24 -0.25
C SER A 407 -6.96 -3.26 1.20
N ILE A 408 -6.72 -2.08 1.73
CA ILE A 408 -6.54 -1.84 3.16
C ILE A 408 -7.79 -1.17 3.70
N LYS A 409 -8.31 -1.66 4.80
CA LYS A 409 -9.35 -1.01 5.59
C LYS A 409 -8.73 -0.40 6.82
N SER A 410 -9.08 0.84 7.12
CA SER A 410 -8.51 1.64 8.22
C SER A 410 -9.56 2.40 9.00
N HIS A 411 -9.14 2.86 10.19
CA HIS A 411 -9.88 3.80 11.03
C HIS A 411 -8.92 4.92 11.44
N ASN A 412 -9.23 6.17 11.09
CA ASN A 412 -8.34 7.30 11.31
C ASN A 412 -6.92 7.03 10.76
N ILE A 413 -6.85 6.51 9.52
CA ILE A 413 -5.61 6.19 8.79
C ILE A 413 -4.83 5.00 9.39
N LYS A 414 -5.12 4.50 10.60
CA LYS A 414 -4.53 3.26 11.13
C LYS A 414 -5.22 2.03 10.51
N ALA A 415 -4.42 1.15 9.92
CA ALA A 415 -4.90 -0.08 9.30
C ALA A 415 -5.67 -0.97 10.29
N GLU A 416 -6.84 -1.46 9.89
CA GLU A 416 -7.55 -2.53 10.60
C GLU A 416 -7.14 -3.90 10.06
N TYR A 417 -7.19 -4.08 8.74
CA TYR A 417 -6.72 -5.30 8.07
C TYR A 417 -6.52 -5.10 6.56
N LEU A 418 -5.74 -6.00 5.97
CA LEU A 418 -5.62 -6.16 4.52
C LEU A 418 -6.73 -7.11 4.03
N GLU A 419 -7.43 -6.71 2.98
CA GLU A 419 -8.54 -7.46 2.41
C GLU A 419 -8.24 -7.91 1.00
N PHE A 420 -8.44 -9.20 0.73
CA PHE A 420 -8.57 -9.73 -0.62
C PHE A 420 -10.05 -9.88 -0.96
N SER A 421 -10.45 -9.46 -2.14
CA SER A 421 -11.84 -9.53 -2.57
C SER A 421 -11.97 -10.11 -3.97
N ILE A 422 -13.11 -10.75 -4.18
CA ILE A 422 -13.60 -11.13 -5.50
C ILE A 422 -14.99 -10.53 -5.67
N GLY A 423 -15.29 -10.04 -6.85
CA GLY A 423 -16.58 -9.43 -7.09
C GLY A 423 -16.95 -9.42 -8.57
N TRP A 424 -18.09 -8.86 -8.82
CA TRP A 424 -18.70 -8.80 -10.13
C TRP A 424 -19.43 -7.46 -10.29
N ARG A 425 -19.31 -6.88 -11.49
CA ARG A 425 -19.90 -5.60 -11.83
C ARG A 425 -20.91 -5.74 -12.96
N LEU A 426 -22.11 -5.24 -12.75
CA LEU A 426 -23.14 -5.02 -13.74
C LEU A 426 -23.11 -3.56 -14.20
N SER A 427 -23.03 -3.34 -15.49
CA SER A 427 -23.14 -1.99 -16.07
C SER A 427 -24.46 -1.88 -16.81
N SER A 428 -25.25 -0.83 -16.53
CA SER A 428 -26.44 -0.57 -17.30
C SER A 428 -26.04 -0.21 -18.74
N LYS A 429 -26.39 -1.05 -19.70
CA LYS A 429 -26.31 -0.72 -21.11
C LYS A 429 -27.39 0.33 -21.39
N ARG A 430 -27.04 1.59 -21.62
CA ARG A 430 -27.95 2.47 -22.34
C ARG A 430 -27.86 2.11 -23.82
N HIS A 431 -28.99 1.71 -24.39
CA HIS A 431 -29.20 1.56 -25.83
C HIS A 431 -29.09 2.91 -26.51
#